data_6aa35a63a3ce01fc065660faad2a2aa4
#
_entry.id   6aa35a63a3ce01fc065660faad2a2aa4
#
_cell.length_a   1.000
_cell.length_b   1.000
_cell.length_c   1.000
_cell.angle_alpha   90.00
_cell.angle_beta   90.00
_cell.angle_gamma   90.00
#
_symmetry.space_group_name_H-M   'P 1'
#
loop_
_entity.id
_entity.type
_entity.pdbx_description
1 polymer ?
#
loop_
_entity_poly.entity_id
_entity_poly.type
_entity_poly.pdbx_seq_one_letter_code
_entity_poly.pdbx_strand_id
1 'polypeptide(L)' 'MTHDPANLTMADYLDGAREMAAAGLPFLAHLLAEEAARRVGDPAAARSIRAQYTDPTTYRG' A
#
# COMPACT_ATOMS: atom_id res chain seq x y z
N MET A 1 -23.00 -1.08 -0.56
CA MET A 1 -22.00 -2.08 -0.91
C MET A 1 -21.03 -2.26 0.24
N THR A 2 -20.89 -3.46 0.69
CA THR A 2 -20.00 -3.72 1.83
C THR A 2 -18.78 -4.49 1.36
N HIS A 3 -17.66 -4.18 2.00
CA HIS A 3 -16.43 -4.91 1.75
C HIS A 3 -16.25 -5.98 2.79
N ASP A 4 -16.07 -7.20 2.33
CA ASP A 4 -15.73 -8.31 3.22
C ASP A 4 -14.21 -8.28 3.40
N PRO A 5 -13.71 -8.16 4.62
CA PRO A 5 -12.26 -8.13 4.83
C PRO A 5 -11.53 -9.31 4.21
N ALA A 6 -12.20 -10.46 4.13
CA ALA A 6 -11.58 -11.65 3.52
C ALA A 6 -11.43 -11.52 2.02
N ASN A 7 -12.13 -10.56 1.41
CA ASN A 7 -12.12 -10.38 -0.05
C ASN A 7 -11.49 -9.07 -0.47
N LEU A 8 -10.62 -8.50 0.36
CA LEU A 8 -9.93 -7.29 -0.01
C LEU A 8 -9.05 -7.52 -1.23
N THR A 9 -9.15 -6.62 -2.19
CA THR A 9 -8.36 -6.69 -3.40
C THR A 9 -7.14 -5.80 -3.29
N MET A 10 -6.25 -5.89 -4.28
CA MET A 10 -5.11 -5.01 -4.35
C MET A 10 -5.56 -3.54 -4.37
N ALA A 11 -6.64 -3.26 -5.11
CA ALA A 11 -7.14 -1.88 -5.17
C ALA A 11 -7.61 -1.38 -3.82
N ASP A 12 -8.21 -2.25 -3.01
CA ASP A 12 -8.63 -1.88 -1.67
C ASP A 12 -7.44 -1.50 -0.80
N TYR A 13 -6.37 -2.27 -0.89
CA TYR A 13 -5.16 -1.96 -0.13
C TYR A 13 -4.53 -0.65 -0.58
N LEU A 14 -4.53 -0.40 -1.89
CA LEU A 14 -3.98 0.86 -2.40
C LEU A 14 -4.82 2.06 -2.00
N ASP A 15 -6.13 1.91 -1.99
CA ASP A 15 -7.01 2.97 -1.51
C ASP A 15 -6.73 3.27 -0.05
N GLY A 16 -6.58 2.22 0.76
CA GLY A 16 -6.23 2.39 2.16
C GLY A 16 -4.89 3.07 2.34
N ALA A 17 -3.91 2.70 1.52
CA ALA A 17 -2.59 3.32 1.60
C ALA A 17 -2.68 4.81 1.29
N ARG A 18 -3.45 5.16 0.27
CA ARG A 18 -3.63 6.56 -0.09
C ARG A 18 -4.28 7.35 1.05
N GLU A 19 -5.29 6.76 1.68
CA GLU A 19 -5.97 7.41 2.78
C GLU A 19 -5.06 7.57 3.98
N MET A 20 -4.24 6.57 4.26
CA MET A 20 -3.30 6.66 5.37
C MET A 20 -2.26 7.76 5.11
N ALA A 21 -1.76 7.83 3.87
CA ALA A 21 -0.80 8.86 3.51
C ALA A 21 -1.43 10.25 3.65
N ALA A 22 -2.66 10.39 3.20
CA ALA A 22 -3.35 11.68 3.29
C ALA A 22 -3.62 12.08 4.74
N ALA A 23 -3.76 11.09 5.62
CA ALA A 23 -3.99 11.34 7.04
C ALA A 23 -2.69 11.59 7.81
N GLY A 24 -1.55 11.59 7.13
CA GLY A 24 -0.28 11.81 7.79
C GLY A 24 0.26 10.57 8.49
N LEU A 25 -0.10 9.39 7.98
CA LEU A 25 0.33 8.13 8.56
C LEU A 25 1.15 7.35 7.53
N PRO A 26 2.34 7.83 7.17
CA PRO A 26 3.11 7.22 6.08
C PRO A 26 3.55 5.80 6.35
N PHE A 27 3.80 5.44 7.60
CA PHE A 27 4.21 4.07 7.91
C PHE A 27 3.07 3.09 7.63
N LEU A 28 1.85 3.46 8.01
CA LEU A 28 0.70 2.60 7.73
C LEU A 28 0.42 2.53 6.24
N ALA A 29 0.60 3.64 5.52
CA ALA A 29 0.47 3.64 4.07
C ALA A 29 1.46 2.66 3.46
N HIS A 30 2.70 2.66 3.94
CA HIS A 30 3.72 1.75 3.46
C HIS A 30 3.32 0.28 3.70
N LEU A 31 2.80 -0.03 4.88
CA LEU A 31 2.41 -1.41 5.19
C LEU A 31 1.30 -1.89 4.27
N LEU A 32 0.31 -1.04 4.01
CA LEU A 32 -0.78 -1.40 3.11
C LEU A 32 -0.28 -1.57 1.68
N ALA A 33 0.63 -0.70 1.26
CA ALA A 33 1.21 -0.81 -0.07
C ALA A 33 2.02 -2.09 -0.23
N GLU A 34 2.75 -2.50 0.81
CA GLU A 34 3.49 -3.76 0.76
C GLU A 34 2.56 -4.94 0.58
N GLU A 35 1.43 -4.89 1.26
CA GLU A 35 0.45 -5.95 1.12
C GLU A 35 -0.12 -5.99 -0.29
N ALA A 36 -0.41 -4.83 -0.86
CA ALA A 36 -0.88 -4.74 -2.24
C ALA A 36 0.17 -5.27 -3.20
N ALA A 37 1.42 -4.94 -2.98
CA ALA A 37 2.50 -5.38 -3.85
C ALA A 37 2.64 -6.89 -3.84
N ARG A 38 2.44 -7.52 -2.68
CA ARG A 38 2.51 -8.98 -2.61
C ARG A 38 1.41 -9.65 -3.41
N ARG A 39 0.27 -8.99 -3.56
CA ARG A 39 -0.89 -9.58 -4.21
C ARG A 39 -0.95 -9.31 -5.70
N VAL A 40 -0.13 -8.40 -6.20
CA VAL A 40 -0.29 -7.98 -7.59
C VAL A 40 0.21 -9.03 -8.58
N GLY A 41 1.20 -9.81 -8.22
CA GLY A 41 1.70 -10.86 -9.10
C GLY A 41 2.54 -10.39 -10.28
N ASP A 42 2.70 -9.08 -10.43
CA ASP A 42 3.51 -8.50 -11.50
C ASP A 42 4.68 -7.76 -10.85
N PRO A 43 5.94 -8.22 -11.08
CA PRO A 43 7.08 -7.59 -10.43
C PRO A 43 7.23 -6.10 -10.74
N ALA A 44 6.92 -5.69 -11.95
CA ALA A 44 7.03 -4.28 -12.31
C ALA A 44 6.00 -3.44 -11.57
N ALA A 45 4.77 -3.92 -11.49
CA ALA A 45 3.72 -3.22 -10.76
C ALA A 45 4.04 -3.18 -9.27
N ALA A 46 4.53 -4.28 -8.72
CA ALA A 46 4.91 -4.33 -7.31
C ALA A 46 6.00 -3.30 -6.99
N ARG A 47 6.99 -3.20 -7.86
CA ARG A 47 8.06 -2.23 -7.69
C ARG A 47 7.52 -0.80 -7.73
N SER A 48 6.59 -0.55 -8.64
CA SER A 48 5.98 0.77 -8.76
C SER A 48 5.21 1.15 -7.49
N ILE A 49 4.45 0.19 -6.96
CA ILE A 49 3.69 0.42 -5.73
C ILE A 49 4.64 0.73 -4.57
N ARG A 50 5.70 -0.06 -4.44
CA ARG A 50 6.66 0.15 -3.36
C ARG A 50 7.37 1.49 -3.49
N ALA A 51 7.60 1.94 -4.71
CA ALA A 51 8.26 3.22 -4.93
C ALA A 51 7.37 4.39 -4.51
N GLN A 52 6.05 4.24 -4.63
CA GLN A 52 5.12 5.29 -4.23
C GLN A 52 4.97 5.40 -2.72
N TYR A 53 5.16 4.30 -2.02
CA TYR A 53 4.92 4.25 -0.57
C TYR A 53 6.11 3.63 0.12
N THR A 54 7.24 4.32 0.04
CA THR A 54 8.47 3.82 0.65
C THR A 54 8.37 3.85 2.17
N ASP A 55 9.15 2.98 2.81
CA ASP A 55 9.18 2.88 4.25
C ASP A 55 9.82 4.15 4.83
N PRO A 56 9.07 4.95 5.57
CA PRO A 56 9.65 6.20 6.11
C PRO A 56 10.75 5.95 7.13
N THR A 57 10.79 4.77 7.76
CA THR A 57 11.81 4.49 8.75
C THR A 57 13.16 4.17 8.12
N THR A 58 13.17 3.79 6.84
CA THR A 58 14.43 3.54 6.13
C THR A 58 14.90 4.75 5.37
N TYR A 59 14.10 5.77 5.29
CA TYR A 59 14.44 6.97 4.57
C TYR A 59 15.42 7.81 5.38
N ARG A 60 16.52 8.18 4.75
CA ARG A 60 17.54 9.01 5.39
C ARG A 60 17.67 10.28 4.58
N GLY A 61 17.14 11.30 5.10
CA GLY A 61 17.18 12.59 4.44
C GLY A 61 18.57 13.10 4.16
#